data_137a8d39b6afadc55b0c99f8afe1cb84
#
_entry.id   137a8d39b6afadc55b0c99f8afe1cb84
#
_cell.length_a   1.000
_cell.length_b   1.000
_cell.length_c   1.000
_cell.angle_alpha   90.00
_cell.angle_beta   90.00
_cell.angle_gamma   90.00
#
_symmetry.space_group_name_H-M   'P 1'
#
loop_
_entity.id
_entity.type
_entity.pdbx_description
1 polymer ?
#
loop_
_entity_poly.entity_id
_entity_poly.type
_entity_poly.pdbx_seq_one_letter_code
_entity_poly.pdbx_strand_id
1 'polypeptide(L)'
;YDPSAGTGTLLMALSHQIGEERCTIFSQDISQRSNKMLKLNLLLNGLVSSLDNAIQGDTLVSPYHKSDDGQQLRQFDFVVSNPPFKIDFSDTREKIAAMPARFWAGVPNVPAKKKESMAIYTCFIQHVINSLKKTGKGAIVIPTGFITAKSGIENKILHKIVDDKVVFGCVSMPSNVFANTGTNVSVLFFDKSATTDKVILIDASKLGEEYKDANGLKKVRLNDDEIEKIVGTFQRKEAVEDFSVAVSYDEIKEKGYSLSAGQYFDIKIGY
;
A
#
# COMPACT_ATOMS: atom_id res chain seq x y z
N TYR A 1 -10.70 3.76 5.11
CA TYR A 1 -9.75 4.80 5.53
C TYR A 1 -8.55 4.87 4.59
N ASP A 2 -8.13 6.09 4.30
CA ASP A 2 -6.88 6.36 3.58
C ASP A 2 -6.07 7.42 4.35
N PRO A 3 -4.90 7.04 4.89
CA PRO A 3 -4.03 7.95 5.66
C PRO A 3 -3.21 8.92 4.82
N SER A 4 -3.24 8.76 3.50
CA SER A 4 -2.54 9.60 2.51
C SER A 4 -3.47 9.88 1.32
N ALA A 5 -4.68 10.33 1.61
CA ALA A 5 -5.84 10.23 0.73
C ALA A 5 -5.72 11.01 -0.60
N GLY A 6 -4.91 12.05 -0.65
CA GLY A 6 -4.85 12.91 -1.83
C GLY A 6 -6.24 13.44 -2.18
N THR A 7 -6.66 13.30 -3.42
CA THR A 7 -7.99 13.70 -3.90
C THR A 7 -9.06 12.62 -3.73
N GLY A 8 -8.70 11.46 -3.13
CA GLY A 8 -9.63 10.40 -2.79
C GLY A 8 -9.90 9.36 -3.86
N THR A 9 -9.05 9.26 -4.87
CA THR A 9 -9.27 8.32 -6.00
C THR A 9 -9.42 6.87 -5.53
N LEU A 10 -8.54 6.39 -4.63
CA LEU A 10 -8.65 5.03 -4.09
C LEU A 10 -9.90 4.83 -3.25
N LEU A 11 -10.25 5.81 -2.42
CA LEU A 11 -11.44 5.76 -1.59
C LEU A 11 -12.73 5.72 -2.41
N MET A 12 -12.80 6.52 -3.49
CA MET A 12 -13.96 6.51 -4.39
C MET A 12 -14.11 5.16 -5.10
N ALA A 13 -13.01 4.60 -5.60
CA ALA A 13 -13.00 3.30 -6.24
C ALA A 13 -13.44 2.18 -5.28
N LEU A 14 -12.92 2.19 -4.05
CA LEU A 14 -13.27 1.21 -3.02
C LEU A 14 -14.73 1.34 -2.58
N SER A 15 -15.22 2.56 -2.34
CA SER A 15 -16.60 2.81 -1.95
C SER A 15 -17.59 2.38 -3.03
N HIS A 16 -17.24 2.59 -4.29
CA HIS A 16 -18.05 2.13 -5.41
C HIS A 16 -18.18 0.60 -5.46
N GLN A 17 -17.10 -0.12 -5.19
CA GLN A 17 -17.11 -1.59 -5.14
C GLN A 17 -17.89 -2.15 -3.94
N ILE A 18 -17.86 -1.46 -2.81
CA ILE A 18 -18.60 -1.86 -1.60
C ILE A 18 -20.09 -1.47 -1.72
N GLY A 19 -20.37 -0.36 -2.38
CA GLY A 19 -21.63 0.35 -2.40
C GLY A 19 -21.60 1.57 -1.47
N GLU A 20 -21.81 2.76 -2.04
CA GLU A 20 -21.65 4.02 -1.33
C GLU A 20 -22.56 4.13 -0.11
N GLU A 21 -23.75 3.55 -0.17
CA GLU A 21 -24.72 3.51 0.94
C GLU A 21 -24.34 2.55 2.08
N ARG A 22 -23.33 1.71 1.85
CA ARG A 22 -22.91 0.65 2.78
C ARG A 22 -21.59 0.94 3.49
N CYS A 23 -20.97 2.07 3.20
CA CYS A 23 -19.68 2.41 3.77
C CYS A 23 -19.62 3.86 4.26
N THR A 24 -18.76 4.10 5.23
CA THR A 24 -18.36 5.43 5.69
C THR A 24 -16.90 5.64 5.39
N ILE A 25 -16.55 6.79 4.81
CA ILE A 25 -15.20 7.14 4.41
C ILE A 25 -14.54 7.96 5.50
N PHE A 26 -13.28 7.62 5.79
CA PHE A 26 -12.38 8.38 6.66
C PHE A 26 -11.10 8.65 5.90
N SER A 27 -10.54 9.83 6.06
CA SER A 27 -9.30 10.21 5.37
C SER A 27 -8.48 11.20 6.16
N GLN A 28 -7.21 11.27 5.85
CA GLN A 28 -6.33 12.33 6.26
C GLN A 28 -5.27 12.57 5.19
N ASP A 29 -4.96 13.82 4.92
CA ASP A 29 -3.88 14.24 4.02
C ASP A 29 -3.30 15.56 4.45
N ILE A 30 -2.00 15.72 4.31
CA ILE A 30 -1.29 16.95 4.67
C ILE A 30 -1.65 18.13 3.77
N SER A 31 -2.05 17.86 2.53
CA SER A 31 -2.38 18.87 1.53
C SER A 31 -3.79 19.43 1.71
N GLN A 32 -3.87 20.72 2.04
CA GLN A 32 -5.16 21.43 2.12
C GLN A 32 -5.90 21.42 0.78
N ARG A 33 -5.18 21.63 -0.32
CA ARG A 33 -5.76 21.60 -1.67
C ARG A 33 -6.37 20.24 -1.98
N SER A 34 -5.63 19.17 -1.74
CA SER A 34 -6.12 17.80 -1.95
C SER A 34 -7.34 17.51 -1.10
N ASN A 35 -7.35 17.92 0.16
CA ASN A 35 -8.49 17.71 1.06
C ASN A 35 -9.76 18.43 0.60
N LYS A 36 -9.64 19.64 0.06
CA LYS A 36 -10.77 20.36 -0.54
C LYS A 36 -11.33 19.63 -1.76
N MET A 37 -10.46 19.11 -2.62
CA MET A 37 -10.86 18.31 -3.79
C MET A 37 -11.50 16.99 -3.38
N LEU A 38 -10.97 16.35 -2.34
CA LEU A 38 -11.58 15.14 -1.76
C LEU A 38 -13.00 15.39 -1.30
N LYS A 39 -13.24 16.47 -0.56
CA LYS A 39 -14.58 16.85 -0.10
C LYS A 39 -15.56 17.05 -1.26
N LEU A 40 -15.09 17.68 -2.35
CA LEU A 40 -15.89 17.82 -3.55
C LEU A 40 -16.21 16.44 -4.17
N ASN A 41 -15.24 15.55 -4.26
CA ASN A 41 -15.45 14.19 -4.74
C ASN A 41 -16.43 13.40 -3.87
N LEU A 42 -16.39 13.55 -2.55
CA LEU A 42 -17.37 12.95 -1.65
C LEU A 42 -18.79 13.43 -1.96
N LEU A 43 -18.98 14.74 -2.18
CA LEU A 43 -20.27 15.32 -2.56
C LEU A 43 -20.78 14.74 -3.88
N LEU A 44 -19.92 14.70 -4.89
CA LEU A 44 -20.28 14.23 -6.26
C LEU A 44 -20.61 12.74 -6.29
N ASN A 45 -20.10 11.95 -5.33
CA ASN A 45 -20.33 10.51 -5.26
C ASN A 45 -21.40 10.12 -4.22
N GLY A 46 -22.15 11.08 -3.68
CA GLY A 46 -23.23 10.80 -2.73
C GLY A 46 -22.78 10.42 -1.33
N LEU A 47 -21.53 10.71 -0.96
CA LEU A 47 -20.91 10.39 0.33
C LEU A 47 -20.91 11.58 1.28
N VAL A 48 -22.02 12.33 1.32
CA VAL A 48 -22.16 13.57 2.10
C VAL A 48 -21.95 13.33 3.60
N SER A 49 -22.38 12.20 4.12
CA SER A 49 -22.20 11.83 5.54
C SER A 49 -20.73 11.65 5.95
N SER A 50 -19.81 11.51 4.99
CA SER A 50 -18.38 11.35 5.23
C SER A 50 -17.58 12.67 5.15
N LEU A 51 -18.21 13.79 4.84
CA LEU A 51 -17.53 15.08 4.68
C LEU A 51 -16.71 15.50 5.89
N ASP A 52 -17.28 15.32 7.09
CA ASP A 52 -16.63 15.69 8.35
C ASP A 52 -15.46 14.75 8.73
N ASN A 53 -15.35 13.61 8.05
CA ASN A 53 -14.27 12.63 8.26
C ASN A 53 -13.06 12.87 7.35
N ALA A 54 -13.12 13.85 6.45
CA ALA A 54 -12.02 14.22 5.57
C ALA A 54 -11.17 15.32 6.24
N ILE A 55 -10.01 14.93 6.75
CA ILE A 55 -9.18 15.76 7.63
C ILE A 55 -7.91 16.20 6.91
N GLN A 56 -7.59 17.50 7.03
CA GLN A 56 -6.30 18.05 6.62
C GLN A 56 -5.33 17.98 7.80
N GLY A 57 -4.17 17.40 7.58
CA GLY A 57 -3.10 17.32 8.57
C GLY A 57 -2.11 16.21 8.29
N ASP A 58 -1.00 16.24 9.04
CA ASP A 58 0.06 15.23 8.94
C ASP A 58 -0.35 13.97 9.72
N THR A 59 -0.70 12.93 9.00
CA THR A 59 -1.13 11.63 9.57
C THR A 59 -0.07 11.00 10.48
N LEU A 60 1.19 11.11 10.13
CA LEU A 60 2.26 10.45 10.88
C LEU A 60 2.55 11.15 12.19
N VAL A 61 2.53 12.48 12.21
CA VAL A 61 2.76 13.29 13.42
C VAL A 61 1.52 13.34 14.30
N SER A 62 0.36 13.59 13.70
CA SER A 62 -0.88 13.88 14.41
C SER A 62 -2.06 13.18 13.75
N PRO A 63 -2.17 11.86 13.88
CA PRO A 63 -3.31 11.12 13.34
C PRO A 63 -4.59 11.61 14.05
N TYR A 64 -5.53 12.09 13.26
CA TYR A 64 -6.77 12.69 13.77
C TYR A 64 -7.78 11.65 14.25
N HIS A 65 -7.95 10.56 13.47
CA HIS A 65 -8.97 9.56 13.77
C HIS A 65 -8.52 8.67 14.92
N LYS A 66 -9.21 8.79 16.03
CA LYS A 66 -8.93 8.09 17.28
C LYS A 66 -10.08 7.18 17.68
N SER A 67 -9.78 6.25 18.61
CA SER A 67 -10.79 5.50 19.35
C SER A 67 -11.72 6.44 20.14
N ASP A 68 -12.86 5.94 20.58
CA ASP A 68 -13.87 6.76 21.28
C ASP A 68 -13.32 7.41 22.56
N ASP A 69 -12.38 6.75 23.23
CA ASP A 69 -11.69 7.27 24.41
C ASP A 69 -10.52 8.22 24.07
N GLY A 70 -10.22 8.39 22.78
CA GLY A 70 -9.14 9.25 22.29
C GLY A 70 -7.72 8.74 22.54
N GLN A 71 -7.56 7.56 23.13
CA GLN A 71 -6.25 7.05 23.58
C GLN A 71 -5.48 6.30 22.49
N GLN A 72 -6.18 5.70 21.53
CA GLN A 72 -5.60 4.87 20.49
C GLN A 72 -6.03 5.32 19.11
N LEU A 73 -5.35 4.78 18.08
CA LEU A 73 -5.79 4.94 16.70
C LEU A 73 -7.16 4.27 16.52
N ARG A 74 -8.04 4.93 15.79
CA ARG A 74 -9.26 4.28 15.29
C ARG A 74 -8.85 3.17 14.35
N GLN A 75 -9.51 2.03 14.43
CA GLN A 75 -9.31 0.89 13.55
C GLN A 75 -10.45 0.77 12.53
N PHE A 76 -10.12 0.28 11.35
CA PHE A 76 -11.02 0.26 10.20
C PHE A 76 -11.13 -1.13 9.59
N ASP A 77 -12.25 -1.37 8.90
CA ASP A 77 -12.48 -2.60 8.16
C ASP A 77 -11.60 -2.70 6.92
N PHE A 78 -11.40 -1.55 6.24
CA PHE A 78 -10.55 -1.43 5.06
C PHE A 78 -9.65 -0.20 5.15
N VAL A 79 -8.38 -0.38 4.88
CA VAL A 79 -7.39 0.70 4.78
C VAL A 79 -6.66 0.59 3.46
N VAL A 80 -6.66 1.66 2.68
CA VAL A 80 -5.95 1.76 1.41
C VAL A 80 -5.04 2.96 1.42
N SER A 81 -3.86 2.84 0.82
CA SER A 81 -2.90 3.94 0.78
C SER A 81 -2.03 3.87 -0.47
N ASN A 82 -1.84 5.01 -1.11
CA ASN A 82 -0.79 5.23 -2.10
C ASN A 82 0.08 6.39 -1.59
N PRO A 83 0.97 6.12 -0.61
CA PRO A 83 1.74 7.16 0.05
C PRO A 83 2.88 7.66 -0.83
N PRO A 84 3.45 8.83 -0.52
CA PRO A 84 4.74 9.22 -1.07
C PRO A 84 5.80 8.18 -0.66
N PHE A 85 6.78 7.93 -1.55
CA PHE A 85 7.81 6.92 -1.28
C PHE A 85 8.98 7.51 -0.49
N LYS A 86 9.47 8.67 -0.93
CA LYS A 86 10.62 9.35 -0.35
C LYS A 86 10.37 10.84 -0.27
N ILE A 87 10.51 11.40 0.91
CA ILE A 87 10.36 12.83 1.19
C ILE A 87 11.32 13.20 2.32
N ASP A 88 11.82 14.44 2.31
CA ASP A 88 12.46 15.02 3.48
C ASP A 88 11.39 15.32 4.56
N PHE A 89 11.40 14.52 5.63
CA PHE A 89 10.60 14.76 6.83
C PHE A 89 11.48 14.90 8.08
N SER A 90 12.71 15.38 7.87
CA SER A 90 13.69 15.57 8.94
C SER A 90 13.18 16.45 10.08
N ASP A 91 12.35 17.45 9.77
CA ASP A 91 11.79 18.38 10.75
C ASP A 91 10.81 17.72 11.72
N THR A 92 10.14 16.68 11.29
CA THR A 92 9.13 15.96 12.09
C THR A 92 9.59 14.58 12.54
N ARG A 93 10.74 14.12 12.09
CA ARG A 93 11.25 12.77 12.32
C ARG A 93 11.22 12.37 13.79
N GLU A 94 11.68 13.23 14.68
CA GLU A 94 11.76 12.93 16.12
C GLU A 94 10.36 12.81 16.76
N LYS A 95 9.40 13.60 16.29
CA LYS A 95 8.00 13.52 16.75
C LYS A 95 7.38 12.17 16.38
N ILE A 96 7.68 11.67 15.19
CA ILE A 96 7.22 10.36 14.70
C ILE A 96 7.91 9.24 15.49
N ALA A 97 9.23 9.33 15.67
CA ALA A 97 10.03 8.36 16.41
C ALA A 97 9.66 8.26 17.90
N ALA A 98 9.02 9.29 18.45
CA ALA A 98 8.52 9.29 19.82
C ALA A 98 7.30 8.37 20.04
N MET A 99 6.80 7.72 19.00
CA MET A 99 5.65 6.80 19.03
C MET A 99 6.07 5.36 18.66
N PRO A 100 6.93 4.70 19.47
CA PRO A 100 7.53 3.42 19.10
C PRO A 100 6.53 2.25 19.06
N ALA A 101 5.41 2.34 19.77
CA ALA A 101 4.36 1.32 19.69
C ALA A 101 3.68 1.32 18.31
N ARG A 102 3.56 2.47 17.68
CA ARG A 102 3.02 2.64 16.33
C ARG A 102 4.05 2.32 15.26
N PHE A 103 5.29 2.76 15.46
CA PHE A 103 6.40 2.56 14.53
C PHE A 103 7.40 1.52 15.06
N TRP A 104 6.90 0.34 15.28
CA TRP A 104 7.59 -0.80 15.90
C TRP A 104 8.84 -1.27 15.13
N ALA A 105 8.92 -1.04 13.83
CA ALA A 105 10.11 -1.34 13.02
C ALA A 105 11.12 -0.19 13.00
N GLY A 106 10.73 0.97 13.53
CA GLY A 106 11.53 2.19 13.53
C GLY A 106 11.08 3.20 12.49
N VAL A 107 11.78 4.33 12.50
CA VAL A 107 11.58 5.48 11.61
C VAL A 107 12.89 5.74 10.88
N PRO A 108 12.88 6.02 9.56
CA PRO A 108 14.11 6.30 8.83
C PRO A 108 14.96 7.38 9.49
N ASN A 109 16.26 7.14 9.59
CA ASN A 109 17.20 8.13 10.11
C ASN A 109 17.34 9.29 9.12
N VAL A 110 17.68 10.47 9.66
CA VAL A 110 17.99 11.65 8.84
C VAL A 110 19.39 11.48 8.26
N PRO A 111 19.56 11.34 6.94
CA PRO A 111 20.88 11.24 6.34
C PRO A 111 21.61 12.60 6.38
N ALA A 112 22.93 12.55 6.44
CA ALA A 112 23.76 13.77 6.40
C ALA A 112 23.61 14.55 5.08
N LYS A 113 23.35 13.83 4.00
CA LYS A 113 23.09 14.36 2.66
C LYS A 113 21.85 13.69 2.08
N LYS A 114 21.18 14.35 1.14
CA LYS A 114 20.00 13.82 0.45
C LYS A 114 18.85 13.45 1.39
N LYS A 115 18.44 14.38 2.23
CA LYS A 115 17.30 14.20 3.16
C LYS A 115 16.01 13.78 2.43
N GLU A 116 15.87 14.20 1.18
CA GLU A 116 14.77 13.79 0.29
C GLU A 116 14.73 12.30 -0.02
N SER A 117 15.75 11.53 0.35
CA SER A 117 15.80 10.08 0.18
C SER A 117 15.19 9.31 1.35
N MET A 118 14.72 9.99 2.40
CA MET A 118 14.10 9.33 3.56
C MET A 118 12.84 8.55 3.14
N ALA A 119 12.84 7.25 3.40
CA ALA A 119 11.79 6.33 2.94
C ALA A 119 10.51 6.42 3.79
N ILE A 120 9.77 7.50 3.65
CA ILE A 120 8.56 7.78 4.42
C ILE A 120 7.49 6.70 4.27
N TYR A 121 7.45 6.00 3.14
CA TYR A 121 6.49 4.93 2.90
C TYR A 121 6.57 3.82 3.95
N THR A 122 7.73 3.59 4.57
CA THR A 122 7.88 2.59 5.64
C THR A 122 7.08 2.96 6.89
N CYS A 123 6.92 4.24 7.17
CA CYS A 123 6.07 4.74 8.24
C CYS A 123 4.58 4.52 7.89
N PHE A 124 4.19 4.75 6.63
CA PHE A 124 2.81 4.50 6.18
C PHE A 124 2.44 3.03 6.22
N ILE A 125 3.35 2.11 5.89
CA ILE A 125 3.09 0.66 6.03
C ILE A 125 2.73 0.34 7.49
N GLN A 126 3.53 0.80 8.44
CA GLN A 126 3.31 0.56 9.86
C GLN A 126 2.00 1.19 10.34
N HIS A 127 1.69 2.39 9.88
CA HIS A 127 0.44 3.05 10.20
C HIS A 127 -0.79 2.31 9.64
N VAL A 128 -0.73 1.85 8.40
CA VAL A 128 -1.81 1.06 7.77
C VAL A 128 -2.10 -0.20 8.59
N ILE A 129 -1.07 -0.96 8.94
CA ILE A 129 -1.25 -2.20 9.73
C ILE A 129 -1.87 -1.91 11.09
N ASN A 130 -1.42 -0.86 11.79
CA ASN A 130 -1.97 -0.47 13.09
C ASN A 130 -3.37 0.13 13.02
N SER A 131 -3.83 0.53 11.85
CA SER A 131 -5.16 1.09 11.61
C SER A 131 -6.19 0.04 11.19
N LEU A 132 -5.80 -1.23 11.08
CA LEU A 132 -6.69 -2.32 10.73
C LEU A 132 -7.33 -2.94 11.97
N LYS A 133 -8.65 -3.18 11.91
CA LYS A 133 -9.33 -4.07 12.85
C LYS A 133 -8.74 -5.48 12.79
N LYS A 134 -8.99 -6.31 13.80
CA LYS A 134 -8.54 -7.70 13.84
C LYS A 134 -8.98 -8.53 12.62
N THR A 135 -10.09 -8.16 12.00
CA THR A 135 -10.62 -8.77 10.78
C THR A 135 -10.45 -7.87 9.55
N GLY A 136 -9.72 -6.76 9.70
CA GLY A 136 -9.56 -5.75 8.67
C GLY A 136 -8.59 -6.18 7.56
N LYS A 137 -8.83 -5.64 6.37
CA LYS A 137 -7.98 -5.84 5.18
C LYS A 137 -7.43 -4.51 4.69
N GLY A 138 -6.20 -4.55 4.21
CA GLY A 138 -5.53 -3.35 3.71
C GLY A 138 -4.81 -3.59 2.40
N ALA A 139 -4.52 -2.51 1.72
CA ALA A 139 -3.66 -2.49 0.55
C ALA A 139 -2.82 -1.21 0.54
N ILE A 140 -1.56 -1.34 0.17
CA ILE A 140 -0.64 -0.22 0.07
C ILE A 140 0.26 -0.35 -1.16
N VAL A 141 0.41 0.75 -1.88
CA VAL A 141 1.36 0.87 -3.00
C VAL A 141 2.73 1.22 -2.44
N ILE A 142 3.74 0.47 -2.83
CA ILE A 142 5.11 0.59 -2.35
C ILE A 142 6.11 0.49 -3.51
N PRO A 143 7.36 0.99 -3.35
CA PRO A 143 8.41 0.69 -4.31
C PRO A 143 8.77 -0.80 -4.27
N THR A 144 8.99 -1.40 -5.44
CA THR A 144 9.26 -2.84 -5.57
C THR A 144 10.50 -3.29 -4.79
N GLY A 145 11.49 -2.42 -4.59
CA GLY A 145 12.66 -2.74 -3.78
C GLY A 145 12.35 -3.20 -2.35
N PHE A 146 11.20 -2.84 -1.81
CA PHE A 146 10.75 -3.30 -0.48
C PHE A 146 10.57 -4.81 -0.42
N ILE A 147 9.99 -5.44 -1.44
CA ILE A 147 9.57 -6.85 -1.39
C ILE A 147 10.72 -7.86 -1.36
N THR A 148 11.94 -7.39 -1.61
CA THR A 148 13.17 -8.19 -1.55
C THR A 148 14.22 -7.60 -0.61
N ALA A 149 13.84 -6.70 0.28
CA ALA A 149 14.75 -6.00 1.18
C ALA A 149 15.51 -6.96 2.11
N LYS A 150 16.82 -6.77 2.23
CA LYS A 150 17.71 -7.62 3.02
C LYS A 150 18.22 -6.95 4.31
N SER A 151 17.93 -5.67 4.51
CA SER A 151 18.41 -4.92 5.65
C SER A 151 17.49 -3.74 5.99
N GLY A 152 17.73 -3.12 7.14
CA GLY A 152 17.07 -1.89 7.55
C GLY A 152 15.62 -2.09 8.02
N ILE A 153 14.90 -0.98 8.04
CA ILE A 153 13.49 -0.94 8.48
C ILE A 153 12.63 -1.78 7.55
N GLU A 154 12.87 -1.71 6.25
CA GLU A 154 12.16 -2.47 5.22
C GLU A 154 12.22 -3.97 5.50
N ASN A 155 13.40 -4.48 5.82
CA ASN A 155 13.58 -5.89 6.15
C ASN A 155 12.84 -6.28 7.44
N LYS A 156 12.88 -5.43 8.47
CA LYS A 156 12.14 -5.66 9.71
C LYS A 156 10.63 -5.74 9.49
N ILE A 157 10.10 -4.84 8.67
CA ILE A 157 8.67 -4.86 8.31
C ILE A 157 8.34 -6.12 7.54
N LEU A 158 9.15 -6.44 6.52
CA LEU A 158 8.95 -7.62 5.66
C LEU A 158 8.91 -8.92 6.47
N HIS A 159 9.85 -9.10 7.40
CA HIS A 159 9.88 -10.25 8.30
C HIS A 159 8.61 -10.31 9.16
N LYS A 160 8.20 -9.19 9.75
CA LYS A 160 7.04 -9.17 10.64
C LYS A 160 5.73 -9.50 9.92
N ILE A 161 5.49 -8.94 8.74
CA ILE A 161 4.25 -9.19 8.01
C ILE A 161 4.14 -10.64 7.51
N VAL A 162 5.27 -11.30 7.30
CA VAL A 162 5.34 -12.73 6.96
C VAL A 162 5.19 -13.58 8.20
N ASP A 163 5.97 -13.31 9.25
CA ASP A 163 5.93 -14.09 10.49
C ASP A 163 4.57 -14.05 11.19
N ASP A 164 3.91 -12.89 11.19
CA ASP A 164 2.57 -12.69 11.75
C ASP A 164 1.45 -13.13 10.78
N LYS A 165 1.80 -13.61 9.59
CA LYS A 165 0.85 -14.03 8.55
C LYS A 165 -0.16 -12.94 8.15
N VAL A 166 0.24 -11.69 8.21
CA VAL A 166 -0.62 -10.53 7.90
C VAL A 166 -0.64 -10.24 6.40
N VAL A 167 0.47 -10.42 5.69
CA VAL A 167 0.49 -10.30 4.23
C VAL A 167 -0.15 -11.52 3.59
N PHE A 168 -1.09 -11.31 2.67
CA PHE A 168 -1.73 -12.42 1.95
C PHE A 168 -1.60 -12.33 0.42
N GLY A 169 -1.06 -11.23 -0.08
CA GLY A 169 -0.84 -11.04 -1.51
C GLY A 169 0.16 -9.93 -1.80
N CYS A 170 0.83 -10.05 -2.94
CA CYS A 170 1.68 -9.01 -3.51
C CYS A 170 1.59 -9.05 -5.03
N VAL A 171 1.35 -7.90 -5.64
CA VAL A 171 1.28 -7.75 -7.10
C VAL A 171 2.36 -6.75 -7.53
N SER A 172 3.34 -7.22 -8.30
CA SER A 172 4.33 -6.34 -8.94
C SER A 172 3.73 -5.78 -10.22
N MET A 173 3.65 -4.46 -10.30
CA MET A 173 3.00 -3.74 -11.39
C MET A 173 4.00 -3.32 -12.47
N PRO A 174 3.54 -3.04 -13.70
CA PRO A 174 4.39 -2.44 -14.72
C PRO A 174 4.94 -1.08 -14.26
N SER A 175 6.16 -0.75 -14.70
CA SER A 175 6.70 0.60 -14.49
C SER A 175 5.83 1.66 -15.17
N ASN A 176 5.80 2.87 -14.61
CA ASN A 176 5.02 4.01 -15.14
C ASN A 176 3.49 3.81 -15.20
N VAL A 177 2.93 2.84 -14.49
CA VAL A 177 1.47 2.68 -14.33
C VAL A 177 0.89 3.76 -13.43
N PHE A 178 1.58 4.08 -12.35
CA PHE A 178 1.14 5.11 -11.42
C PHE A 178 1.66 6.49 -11.83
N ALA A 179 0.82 7.50 -11.67
CA ALA A 179 1.20 8.87 -11.93
C ALA A 179 2.38 9.31 -11.05
N ASN A 180 3.26 10.12 -11.62
CA ASN A 180 4.38 10.79 -10.92
C ASN A 180 5.51 9.88 -10.40
N THR A 181 5.62 8.64 -10.87
CA THR A 181 6.75 7.80 -10.50
C THR A 181 7.28 7.00 -11.69
N GLY A 182 8.58 7.08 -11.93
CA GLY A 182 9.32 6.15 -12.82
C GLY A 182 9.84 4.92 -12.09
N THR A 183 9.59 4.81 -10.79
CA THR A 183 10.01 3.68 -9.97
C THR A 183 9.09 2.49 -10.20
N ASN A 184 9.66 1.30 -10.23
CA ASN A 184 8.87 0.07 -10.23
C ASN A 184 8.08 -0.03 -8.92
N VAL A 185 6.79 -0.32 -9.03
CA VAL A 185 5.89 -0.38 -7.89
C VAL A 185 5.26 -1.76 -7.72
N SER A 186 4.95 -2.06 -6.47
CA SER A 186 4.20 -3.26 -6.09
C SER A 186 3.06 -2.86 -5.15
N VAL A 187 2.04 -3.68 -5.10
CA VAL A 187 0.94 -3.51 -4.15
C VAL A 187 0.98 -4.65 -3.15
N LEU A 188 1.06 -4.32 -1.87
CA LEU A 188 0.93 -5.27 -0.77
C LEU A 188 -0.50 -5.33 -0.30
N PHE A 189 -0.97 -6.54 0.01
CA PHE A 189 -2.29 -6.81 0.54
C PHE A 189 -2.20 -7.44 1.93
N PHE A 190 -2.93 -6.88 2.88
CA PHE A 190 -2.95 -7.33 4.27
C PHE A 190 -4.31 -7.88 4.66
N ASP A 191 -4.29 -8.94 5.46
CA ASP A 191 -5.45 -9.48 6.17
C ASP A 191 -5.03 -9.71 7.63
N LYS A 192 -5.52 -8.87 8.53
CA LYS A 192 -5.11 -8.91 9.93
C LYS A 192 -5.68 -10.09 10.70
N SER A 193 -6.68 -10.78 10.17
CA SER A 193 -7.16 -12.04 10.76
C SER A 193 -6.11 -13.16 10.75
N ALA A 194 -5.10 -13.04 9.88
CA ALA A 194 -4.00 -13.98 9.75
C ALA A 194 -4.44 -15.44 9.54
N THR A 195 -5.56 -15.65 8.84
CA THR A 195 -6.18 -16.96 8.61
C THR A 195 -5.84 -17.55 7.25
N THR A 196 -5.08 -16.82 6.43
CA THR A 196 -4.67 -17.28 5.09
C THR A 196 -3.52 -18.26 5.19
N ASP A 197 -3.61 -19.41 4.49
CA ASP A 197 -2.56 -20.42 4.45
C ASP A 197 -1.51 -20.16 3.37
N LYS A 198 -1.92 -19.55 2.27
CA LYS A 198 -1.07 -19.28 1.12
C LYS A 198 -1.15 -17.83 0.70
N VAL A 199 0.01 -17.30 0.32
CA VAL A 199 0.17 -15.94 -0.20
C VAL A 199 0.19 -16.00 -1.72
N ILE A 200 -0.65 -15.19 -2.36
CA ILE A 200 -0.63 -15.04 -3.82
C ILE A 200 0.39 -13.96 -4.23
N LEU A 201 1.35 -14.35 -5.04
CA LEU A 201 2.36 -13.46 -5.60
C LEU A 201 2.19 -13.39 -7.12
N ILE A 202 2.02 -12.19 -7.65
CA ILE A 202 1.79 -11.96 -9.07
C ILE A 202 2.86 -11.03 -9.63
N ASP A 203 3.46 -11.43 -10.75
CA ASP A 203 4.32 -10.56 -11.56
C ASP A 203 3.54 -10.06 -12.78
N ALA A 204 2.96 -8.87 -12.65
CA ALA A 204 2.27 -8.16 -13.72
C ALA A 204 3.18 -7.14 -14.43
N SER A 205 4.48 -7.12 -14.14
CA SER A 205 5.41 -6.10 -14.62
C SER A 205 5.57 -6.07 -16.14
N LYS A 206 5.25 -7.17 -16.82
CA LYS A 206 5.33 -7.27 -18.29
C LYS A 206 4.04 -6.95 -19.01
N LEU A 207 2.94 -6.71 -18.28
CA LEU A 207 1.67 -6.31 -18.84
C LEU A 207 1.65 -4.83 -19.18
N GLY A 208 0.64 -4.43 -19.93
CA GLY A 208 0.37 -3.04 -20.26
C GLY A 208 0.95 -2.59 -21.58
N GLU A 209 0.38 -1.51 -22.08
CA GLU A 209 0.78 -0.82 -23.31
C GLU A 209 1.43 0.51 -22.96
N GLU A 210 2.61 0.75 -23.51
CA GLU A 210 3.29 2.04 -23.37
C GLU A 210 2.60 3.10 -24.25
N TYR A 211 2.40 4.27 -23.68
CA TYR A 211 1.93 5.46 -24.41
C TYR A 211 2.64 6.71 -23.88
N LYS A 212 2.55 7.80 -24.65
CA LYS A 212 2.99 9.12 -24.18
C LYS A 212 1.80 9.94 -23.75
N ASP A 213 1.87 10.53 -22.57
CA ASP A 213 0.85 11.46 -22.12
C ASP A 213 0.92 12.81 -22.86
N ALA A 214 0.02 13.73 -22.53
CA ALA A 214 -0.03 15.05 -23.14
C ALA A 214 1.26 15.87 -22.98
N ASN A 215 2.09 15.53 -22.00
CA ASN A 215 3.38 16.17 -21.73
C ASN A 215 4.57 15.41 -22.37
N GLY A 216 4.30 14.35 -23.13
CA GLY A 216 5.32 13.51 -23.78
C GLY A 216 6.00 12.52 -22.85
N LEU A 217 5.53 12.35 -21.61
CA LEU A 217 6.07 11.40 -20.64
C LEU A 217 5.59 9.98 -20.95
N LYS A 218 6.48 9.02 -20.86
CA LYS A 218 6.14 7.60 -21.00
C LYS A 218 5.26 7.15 -19.84
N LYS A 219 4.14 6.55 -20.19
CA LYS A 219 3.16 5.94 -19.28
C LYS A 219 2.82 4.55 -19.75
N VAL A 220 2.30 3.73 -18.84
CA VAL A 220 1.78 2.40 -19.14
C VAL A 220 0.32 2.33 -18.73
N ARG A 221 -0.50 1.75 -19.57
CA ARG A 221 -1.92 1.52 -19.32
C ARG A 221 -2.22 0.03 -19.45
N LEU A 222 -2.91 -0.50 -18.45
CA LEU A 222 -3.49 -1.84 -18.49
C LEU A 222 -4.83 -1.80 -19.22
N ASN A 223 -5.09 -2.76 -20.10
CA ASN A 223 -6.41 -2.96 -20.68
C ASN A 223 -7.31 -3.78 -19.74
N ASP A 224 -8.59 -3.87 -20.08
CA ASP A 224 -9.57 -4.58 -19.23
C ASP A 224 -9.26 -6.06 -19.08
N ASP A 225 -8.77 -6.73 -20.12
CA ASP A 225 -8.37 -8.14 -20.06
C ASP A 225 -7.18 -8.38 -19.15
N GLU A 226 -6.21 -7.48 -19.17
CA GLU A 226 -5.05 -7.53 -18.28
C GLU A 226 -5.44 -7.29 -16.82
N ILE A 227 -6.33 -6.33 -16.56
CA ILE A 227 -6.88 -6.09 -15.23
C ILE A 227 -7.64 -7.33 -14.74
N GLU A 228 -8.50 -7.92 -15.58
CA GLU A 228 -9.26 -9.13 -15.25
C GLU A 228 -8.33 -10.31 -14.97
N LYS A 229 -7.25 -10.46 -15.72
CA LYS A 229 -6.22 -11.48 -15.47
C LYS A 229 -5.60 -11.31 -14.09
N ILE A 230 -5.21 -10.11 -13.71
CA ILE A 230 -4.62 -9.82 -12.39
C ILE A 230 -5.66 -10.12 -11.29
N VAL A 231 -6.84 -9.52 -11.38
CA VAL A 231 -7.89 -9.64 -10.36
C VAL A 231 -8.36 -11.08 -10.22
N GLY A 232 -8.66 -11.75 -11.32
CA GLY A 232 -9.13 -13.13 -11.32
C GLY A 232 -8.08 -14.10 -10.75
N THR A 233 -6.83 -13.98 -11.17
CA THR A 233 -5.72 -14.78 -10.64
C THR A 233 -5.53 -14.55 -9.14
N PHE A 234 -5.63 -13.32 -8.70
CA PHE A 234 -5.54 -12.95 -7.28
C PHE A 234 -6.68 -13.59 -6.46
N GLN A 235 -7.91 -13.46 -6.92
CA GLN A 235 -9.08 -13.98 -6.23
C GLN A 235 -9.07 -15.51 -6.13
N ARG A 236 -8.67 -16.21 -7.21
CA ARG A 236 -8.58 -17.67 -7.25
C ARG A 236 -7.32 -18.22 -6.59
N LYS A 237 -6.35 -17.35 -6.25
CA LYS A 237 -5.01 -17.75 -5.78
C LYS A 237 -4.36 -18.78 -6.69
N GLU A 238 -4.46 -18.54 -7.99
CA GLU A 238 -4.08 -19.48 -9.03
C GLU A 238 -2.59 -19.36 -9.36
N ALA A 239 -1.91 -20.49 -9.47
CA ALA A 239 -0.55 -20.54 -10.01
C ALA A 239 -0.61 -20.57 -11.53
N VAL A 240 -0.09 -19.53 -12.18
CA VAL A 240 -0.01 -19.39 -13.63
C VAL A 240 1.45 -19.29 -14.05
N GLU A 241 1.85 -20.09 -15.02
CA GLU A 241 3.24 -20.15 -15.50
C GLU A 241 3.78 -18.74 -15.84
N ASP A 242 4.96 -18.44 -15.33
CA ASP A 242 5.67 -17.15 -15.51
C ASP A 242 4.86 -15.89 -15.12
N PHE A 243 3.79 -16.05 -14.36
CA PHE A 243 2.92 -14.96 -13.95
C PHE A 243 2.62 -14.93 -12.46
N SER A 244 2.22 -16.06 -11.87
CA SER A 244 1.82 -16.11 -10.47
C SER A 244 2.22 -17.38 -9.76
N VAL A 245 2.35 -17.31 -8.44
CA VAL A 245 2.53 -18.46 -7.56
C VAL A 245 1.67 -18.27 -6.30
N ALA A 246 1.22 -19.37 -5.74
CA ALA A 246 0.60 -19.41 -4.42
C ALA A 246 1.52 -20.19 -3.48
N VAL A 247 2.12 -19.48 -2.52
CA VAL A 247 3.19 -20.03 -1.67
C VAL A 247 2.81 -19.97 -0.20
N SER A 248 3.30 -20.93 0.58
CA SER A 248 3.15 -20.90 2.03
C SER A 248 4.09 -19.88 2.68
N TYR A 249 3.79 -19.51 3.92
CA TYR A 249 4.70 -18.63 4.69
C TYR A 249 6.05 -19.29 4.93
N ASP A 250 6.10 -20.61 5.12
CA ASP A 250 7.36 -21.33 5.27
C ASP A 250 8.21 -21.29 4.00
N GLU A 251 7.61 -21.45 2.82
CA GLU A 251 8.30 -21.27 1.55
C GLU A 251 8.86 -19.85 1.38
N ILE A 252 8.12 -18.82 1.82
CA ILE A 252 8.58 -17.43 1.79
C ILE A 252 9.82 -17.26 2.70
N LYS A 253 9.79 -17.81 3.90
CA LYS A 253 10.92 -17.76 4.83
C LYS A 253 12.16 -18.46 4.25
N GLU A 254 11.99 -19.61 3.62
CA GLU A 254 13.07 -20.34 2.94
C GLU A 254 13.69 -19.56 1.79
N LYS A 255 12.90 -18.75 1.09
CA LYS A 255 13.36 -17.84 0.03
C LYS A 255 13.84 -16.47 0.55
N GLY A 256 14.22 -16.39 1.83
CA GLY A 256 14.74 -15.15 2.45
C GLY A 256 13.69 -14.05 2.58
N TYR A 257 12.44 -14.42 2.82
CA TYR A 257 11.29 -13.49 2.97
C TYR A 257 10.93 -12.71 1.71
N SER A 258 11.34 -13.18 0.54
CA SER A 258 11.00 -12.52 -0.72
C SER A 258 9.50 -12.64 -1.04
N LEU A 259 8.89 -11.52 -1.44
CA LEU A 259 7.54 -11.46 -1.98
C LEU A 259 7.52 -11.23 -3.51
N SER A 260 8.67 -11.44 -4.16
CA SER A 260 8.78 -11.39 -5.62
C SER A 260 8.39 -12.73 -6.24
N ALA A 261 7.31 -12.74 -7.02
CA ALA A 261 6.83 -13.95 -7.69
C ALA A 261 7.90 -14.63 -8.55
N GLY A 262 8.73 -13.84 -9.23
CA GLY A 262 9.77 -14.35 -10.11
C GLY A 262 10.83 -15.22 -9.44
N GLN A 263 10.99 -15.12 -8.11
CA GLN A 263 11.92 -15.96 -7.35
C GLN A 263 11.38 -17.37 -7.05
N TYR A 264 10.12 -17.61 -7.37
CA TYR A 264 9.44 -18.88 -7.16
C TYR A 264 9.12 -19.60 -8.48
N PHE A 265 9.39 -18.97 -9.62
CA PHE A 265 9.19 -19.61 -10.91
C PHE A 265 10.25 -20.69 -11.18
N ASP A 266 9.86 -21.78 -11.84
CA ASP A 266 10.78 -22.83 -12.23
C ASP A 266 11.78 -22.30 -13.27
N ILE A 267 13.06 -22.61 -13.07
CA ILE A 267 14.11 -22.28 -14.04
C ILE A 267 14.00 -23.29 -15.17
N LYS A 268 13.54 -22.86 -16.33
CA LYS A 268 13.63 -23.65 -17.56
C LYS A 268 15.10 -23.65 -18.01
N ILE A 269 15.78 -24.77 -17.76
CA ILE A 269 17.09 -25.01 -18.36
C ILE A 269 16.83 -25.40 -19.82
N GLY A 270 16.98 -24.48 -20.73
CA GLY A 270 17.01 -24.78 -22.16
C GLY A 270 18.28 -25.57 -22.49
N TYR A 271 18.13 -26.79 -22.97
CA TYR A 271 19.19 -27.55 -23.59
C TYR A 271 19.31 -27.13 -25.03
#